data_d86a68d43b9ecbb586dbf49d7e04e604
#
_entry.id   d86a68d43b9ecbb586dbf49d7e04e604
#
_cell.length_a   1.000
_cell.length_b   1.000
_cell.length_c   1.000
_cell.angle_alpha   90.00
_cell.angle_beta   90.00
_cell.angle_gamma   90.00
#
_symmetry.space_group_name_H-M   'P 1'
#
loop_
_entity.id
_entity.type
_entity.pdbx_description
1 polymer ?
#
loop_
_entity_poly.entity_id
_entity_poly.type
_entity_poly.pdbx_seq_one_letter_code
_entity_poly.pdbx_strand_id
1 'polypeptide(L)'
;MDFVERLVAAQRSKHTVAILGVDPQLDTRTTPGVPSGYPLARFCCEVIEACAPHIAAIKPQLAFFEARGLDGMRALAEVLKFARGLGLVTIADAKRGDIGTTSAAYAEAFLGDGDFACDAITINPYLGSDALAPFVARVRSGRGLFVLVKTSNPSSGEFQDLEAPHRPLWEAVAERVHGWGSDFIGAEGLTPVGAVIGATYPAHARRARELLPDSIILVPGYGAQGASAEDSIVTARADGLGAIVNASRSLMYAYLKSSDGVPGTAAAAAALAMREELNRALRAAGKSPPT
;
A
#
# COMPACT_ATOMS: atom_id res chain seq x y z
N MET A 1 -6.25 -6.17 18.43
CA MET A 1 -6.11 -4.93 17.62
C MET A 1 -6.49 -5.25 16.18
N ASP A 2 -7.36 -4.44 15.60
CA ASP A 2 -7.73 -4.53 14.20
C ASP A 2 -6.65 -3.92 13.28
N PHE A 3 -6.89 -3.93 11.96
CA PHE A 3 -5.95 -3.40 10.96
C PHE A 3 -5.63 -1.91 11.19
N VAL A 4 -6.63 -1.07 11.46
CA VAL A 4 -6.44 0.38 11.64
C VAL A 4 -5.61 0.66 12.88
N GLU A 5 -5.97 0.05 14.01
CA GLU A 5 -5.24 0.18 15.28
C GLU A 5 -3.77 -0.24 15.13
N ARG A 6 -3.51 -1.37 14.48
CA ARG A 6 -2.14 -1.86 14.24
C ARG A 6 -1.34 -0.91 13.34
N LEU A 7 -1.97 -0.41 12.26
CA LEU A 7 -1.31 0.50 11.34
C LEU A 7 -1.00 1.84 12.01
N VAL A 8 -1.97 2.42 12.72
CA VAL A 8 -1.78 3.69 13.45
C VAL A 8 -0.72 3.55 14.54
N ALA A 9 -0.74 2.46 15.30
CA ALA A 9 0.29 2.17 16.31
C ALA A 9 1.68 2.07 15.68
N ALA A 10 1.82 1.42 14.50
CA ALA A 10 3.07 1.35 13.77
C ALA A 10 3.51 2.72 13.23
N GLN A 11 2.59 3.52 12.71
CA GLN A 11 2.88 4.89 12.25
C GLN A 11 3.38 5.77 13.39
N ARG A 12 2.72 5.75 14.54
CA ARG A 12 3.10 6.52 15.73
C ARG A 12 4.44 6.07 16.31
N SER A 13 4.60 4.77 16.59
CA SER A 13 5.82 4.25 17.23
C SER A 13 7.08 4.46 16.40
N LYS A 14 6.95 4.53 15.06
CA LYS A 14 8.06 4.72 14.11
C LYS A 14 8.11 6.12 13.51
N HIS A 15 7.17 6.99 13.88
CA HIS A 15 7.02 8.35 13.34
C HIS A 15 7.06 8.39 11.82
N THR A 16 6.20 7.58 11.15
CA THR A 16 6.30 7.40 9.70
C THR A 16 4.95 7.18 9.02
N VAL A 17 4.81 7.72 7.81
CA VAL A 17 3.74 7.37 6.87
C VAL A 17 4.27 6.48 5.72
N ALA A 18 5.57 6.16 5.73
CA ALA A 18 6.20 5.34 4.71
C ALA A 18 5.85 3.87 4.85
N ILE A 19 5.64 3.20 3.72
CA ILE A 19 5.54 1.73 3.62
C ILE A 19 6.48 1.20 2.53
N LEU A 20 6.96 -0.03 2.72
CA LEU A 20 7.80 -0.71 1.74
C LEU A 20 6.95 -1.53 0.77
N GLY A 21 7.00 -1.18 -0.52
CA GLY A 21 6.53 -2.06 -1.58
C GLY A 21 7.56 -3.16 -1.84
N VAL A 22 7.14 -4.42 -1.68
CA VAL A 22 7.99 -5.58 -1.95
C VAL A 22 7.70 -6.07 -3.36
N ASP A 23 8.44 -5.50 -4.32
CA ASP A 23 8.28 -5.70 -5.76
C ASP A 23 9.55 -6.41 -6.32
N PRO A 24 9.74 -7.74 -6.11
CA PRO A 24 10.96 -8.43 -6.48
C PRO A 24 11.02 -8.73 -7.99
N GLN A 25 11.37 -7.72 -8.78
CA GLN A 25 11.47 -7.81 -10.24
C GLN A 25 12.51 -8.85 -10.65
N LEU A 26 12.31 -9.44 -11.85
CA LEU A 26 13.35 -10.21 -12.51
C LEU A 26 14.44 -9.27 -12.96
N ASP A 27 15.70 -9.63 -12.67
CA ASP A 27 16.85 -8.89 -13.19
C ASP A 27 16.95 -9.09 -14.71
N THR A 28 16.99 -7.98 -15.42
CA THR A 28 17.13 -7.95 -16.88
C THR A 28 18.18 -6.92 -17.26
N ARG A 29 18.60 -6.92 -18.52
CA ARG A 29 19.57 -5.93 -19.03
C ARG A 29 19.08 -4.47 -18.90
N THR A 30 17.79 -4.26 -18.81
CA THR A 30 17.16 -2.93 -18.80
C THR A 30 16.45 -2.61 -17.49
N THR A 31 16.20 -3.62 -16.64
CA THR A 31 15.45 -3.46 -15.39
C THR A 31 16.20 -4.12 -14.27
N PRO A 32 16.71 -3.36 -13.29
CA PRO A 32 17.32 -3.94 -12.09
C PRO A 32 16.32 -4.81 -11.34
N GLY A 33 16.78 -5.95 -10.87
CA GLY A 33 15.95 -6.91 -10.16
C GLY A 33 16.70 -7.57 -9.00
N VAL A 34 16.15 -8.67 -8.51
CA VAL A 34 16.82 -9.51 -7.51
C VAL A 34 18.12 -10.04 -8.11
N PRO A 35 19.28 -9.89 -7.43
CA PRO A 35 20.56 -10.34 -7.97
C PRO A 35 20.53 -11.80 -8.39
N SER A 36 21.21 -12.12 -9.50
CA SER A 36 21.28 -13.49 -10.02
C SER A 36 21.85 -14.44 -8.98
N GLY A 37 21.19 -15.59 -8.79
CA GLY A 37 21.58 -16.59 -7.78
C GLY A 37 21.21 -16.23 -6.34
N TYR A 38 20.63 -15.05 -6.07
CA TYR A 38 20.15 -14.72 -4.74
C TYR A 38 18.78 -15.35 -4.49
N PRO A 39 18.58 -16.12 -3.40
CA PRO A 39 17.26 -16.68 -3.08
C PRO A 39 16.23 -15.57 -2.88
N LEU A 40 15.09 -15.66 -3.57
CA LEU A 40 14.07 -14.62 -3.61
C LEU A 40 13.56 -14.21 -2.22
N ALA A 41 13.15 -15.19 -1.43
CA ALA A 41 12.63 -14.95 -0.08
C ALA A 41 13.69 -14.28 0.81
N ARG A 42 14.95 -14.77 0.76
CA ARG A 42 16.07 -14.21 1.52
C ARG A 42 16.30 -12.75 1.18
N PHE A 43 16.36 -12.40 -0.11
CA PHE A 43 16.52 -11.01 -0.56
C PHE A 43 15.41 -10.10 0.00
N CYS A 44 14.15 -10.54 -0.14
CA CYS A 44 13.01 -9.78 0.36
C CYS A 44 13.05 -9.62 1.89
N CYS A 45 13.33 -10.71 2.63
CA CYS A 45 13.40 -10.68 4.10
C CYS A 45 14.52 -9.76 4.60
N GLU A 46 15.70 -9.79 3.98
CA GLU A 46 16.82 -8.91 4.34
C GLU A 46 16.47 -7.42 4.17
N VAL A 47 15.83 -7.07 3.05
CA VAL A 47 15.37 -5.69 2.81
C VAL A 47 14.26 -5.31 3.81
N ILE A 48 13.30 -6.19 4.09
CA ILE A 48 12.21 -5.94 5.04
C ILE A 48 12.75 -5.70 6.43
N GLU A 49 13.64 -6.57 6.92
CA GLU A 49 14.26 -6.44 8.24
C GLU A 49 14.98 -5.11 8.41
N ALA A 50 15.78 -4.75 7.41
CA ALA A 50 16.53 -3.51 7.41
C ALA A 50 15.64 -2.25 7.38
N CYS A 51 14.52 -2.30 6.63
CA CYS A 51 13.56 -1.18 6.56
C CYS A 51 12.63 -1.11 7.78
N ALA A 52 12.42 -2.21 8.51
CA ALA A 52 11.40 -2.34 9.56
C ALA A 52 11.35 -1.20 10.59
N PRO A 53 12.49 -0.61 11.04
CA PRO A 53 12.46 0.54 11.96
C PRO A 53 11.88 1.82 11.37
N HIS A 54 11.76 1.93 10.05
CA HIS A 54 11.45 3.18 9.35
C HIS A 54 10.13 3.15 8.58
N ILE A 55 9.45 2.01 8.53
CA ILE A 55 8.22 1.80 7.76
C ILE A 55 7.07 1.32 8.65
N ALA A 56 5.84 1.75 8.35
CA ALA A 56 4.64 1.31 9.08
C ALA A 56 4.14 -0.07 8.63
N ALA A 57 4.33 -0.43 7.35
CA ALA A 57 3.83 -1.66 6.76
C ALA A 57 4.70 -2.13 5.59
N ILE A 58 4.51 -3.38 5.18
CA ILE A 58 4.96 -3.87 3.88
C ILE A 58 3.78 -4.12 2.94
N LYS A 59 4.04 -3.98 1.64
CA LYS A 59 3.04 -4.23 0.59
C LYS A 59 3.65 -5.09 -0.51
N PRO A 60 3.65 -6.44 -0.38
CA PRO A 60 4.10 -7.31 -1.45
C PRO A 60 3.18 -7.20 -2.67
N GLN A 61 3.82 -7.00 -3.85
CA GLN A 61 3.14 -6.97 -5.14
C GLN A 61 3.08 -8.40 -5.69
N LEU A 62 1.88 -8.98 -5.68
CA LEU A 62 1.67 -10.39 -6.01
C LEU A 62 2.17 -10.77 -7.41
N ALA A 63 2.00 -9.89 -8.39
CA ALA A 63 2.38 -10.15 -9.77
C ALA A 63 3.85 -10.60 -9.92
N PHE A 64 4.78 -10.05 -9.10
CA PHE A 64 6.19 -10.44 -9.16
C PHE A 64 6.48 -11.81 -8.54
N PHE A 65 5.64 -12.26 -7.63
CA PHE A 65 5.72 -13.61 -7.07
C PHE A 65 5.01 -14.61 -7.97
N GLU A 66 3.80 -14.30 -8.44
CA GLU A 66 3.03 -15.12 -9.39
C GLU A 66 3.80 -15.41 -10.67
N ALA A 67 4.51 -14.42 -11.22
CA ALA A 67 5.35 -14.56 -12.41
C ALA A 67 6.49 -15.56 -12.25
N ARG A 68 6.83 -15.97 -11.02
CA ARG A 68 7.85 -16.99 -10.71
C ARG A 68 7.25 -18.37 -10.40
N GLY A 69 5.96 -18.57 -10.66
CA GLY A 69 5.25 -19.83 -10.45
C GLY A 69 5.24 -20.28 -8.99
N LEU A 70 5.32 -21.58 -8.77
CA LEU A 70 5.23 -22.16 -7.41
C LEU A 70 6.35 -21.67 -6.49
N ASP A 71 7.55 -21.48 -6.99
CA ASP A 71 8.68 -21.02 -6.17
C ASP A 71 8.48 -19.56 -5.73
N GLY A 72 7.90 -18.73 -6.60
CA GLY A 72 7.51 -17.38 -6.22
C GLY A 72 6.43 -17.38 -5.15
N MET A 73 5.42 -18.23 -5.27
CA MET A 73 4.34 -18.31 -4.26
C MET A 73 4.85 -18.87 -2.91
N ARG A 74 5.78 -19.83 -2.91
CA ARG A 74 6.46 -20.27 -1.68
C ARG A 74 7.24 -19.11 -1.04
N ALA A 75 8.00 -18.37 -1.86
CA ALA A 75 8.74 -17.21 -1.37
C ALA A 75 7.79 -16.13 -0.78
N LEU A 76 6.60 -15.89 -1.38
CA LEU A 76 5.60 -14.98 -0.83
C LEU A 76 5.14 -15.44 0.57
N ALA A 77 4.83 -16.73 0.74
CA ALA A 77 4.42 -17.27 2.05
C ALA A 77 5.52 -17.09 3.11
N GLU A 78 6.79 -17.35 2.76
CA GLU A 78 7.94 -17.13 3.64
C GLU A 78 8.10 -15.66 4.02
N VAL A 79 8.00 -14.74 3.05
CA VAL A 79 8.09 -13.28 3.25
C VAL A 79 6.97 -12.78 4.17
N LEU A 80 5.73 -13.22 3.96
CA LEU A 80 4.60 -12.84 4.80
C LEU A 80 4.74 -13.38 6.24
N LYS A 81 5.17 -14.63 6.39
CA LYS A 81 5.47 -15.23 7.69
C LYS A 81 6.56 -14.46 8.43
N PHE A 82 7.64 -14.12 7.73
CA PHE A 82 8.75 -13.33 8.29
C PHE A 82 8.30 -11.95 8.75
N ALA A 83 7.57 -11.22 7.91
CA ALA A 83 7.06 -9.89 8.24
C ALA A 83 6.11 -9.90 9.46
N ARG A 84 5.22 -10.89 9.54
CA ARG A 84 4.37 -11.10 10.73
C ARG A 84 5.20 -11.38 11.99
N GLY A 85 6.29 -12.14 11.86
CA GLY A 85 7.24 -12.40 12.96
C GLY A 85 7.91 -11.13 13.50
N LEU A 86 8.09 -10.11 12.64
CA LEU A 86 8.58 -8.77 13.02
C LEU A 86 7.46 -7.83 13.52
N GLY A 87 6.21 -8.28 13.58
CA GLY A 87 5.06 -7.46 13.97
C GLY A 87 4.64 -6.42 12.93
N LEU A 88 5.15 -6.50 11.69
CA LEU A 88 4.80 -5.57 10.61
C LEU A 88 3.38 -5.80 10.11
N VAL A 89 2.70 -4.70 9.78
CA VAL A 89 1.44 -4.75 9.05
C VAL A 89 1.71 -5.17 7.59
N THR A 90 0.86 -6.05 7.06
CA THR A 90 1.00 -6.62 5.72
C THR A 90 -0.19 -6.26 4.84
N ILE A 91 0.07 -5.79 3.61
CA ILE A 91 -0.95 -5.39 2.64
C ILE A 91 -0.72 -6.17 1.34
N ALA A 92 -1.61 -7.09 0.97
CA ALA A 92 -1.53 -7.80 -0.31
C ALA A 92 -1.87 -6.85 -1.46
N ASP A 93 -0.87 -6.50 -2.29
CA ASP A 93 -1.14 -5.75 -3.52
C ASP A 93 -1.55 -6.71 -4.64
N ALA A 94 -2.80 -7.16 -4.57
CA ALA A 94 -3.36 -8.23 -5.39
C ALA A 94 -4.34 -7.73 -6.45
N LYS A 95 -4.97 -6.58 -6.21
CA LYS A 95 -5.98 -5.94 -7.07
C LYS A 95 -7.07 -6.92 -7.54
N ARG A 96 -7.51 -7.79 -6.60
CA ARG A 96 -8.52 -8.81 -6.91
C ARG A 96 -9.89 -8.19 -7.13
N GLY A 97 -10.70 -8.85 -7.95
CA GLY A 97 -12.08 -8.49 -8.22
C GLY A 97 -12.74 -9.62 -9.01
N ASP A 98 -13.86 -10.12 -8.51
CA ASP A 98 -14.68 -11.16 -9.13
C ASP A 98 -16.07 -11.09 -8.49
N ILE A 99 -16.96 -12.03 -8.79
CA ILE A 99 -18.32 -12.08 -8.25
C ILE A 99 -18.53 -13.30 -7.34
N GLY A 100 -19.51 -13.20 -6.45
CA GLY A 100 -20.05 -14.31 -5.66
C GLY A 100 -18.98 -15.13 -4.92
N THR A 101 -19.00 -16.44 -5.13
CA THR A 101 -18.12 -17.40 -4.45
C THR A 101 -16.66 -17.24 -4.83
N THR A 102 -16.33 -16.75 -6.03
CA THR A 102 -14.95 -16.47 -6.45
C THR A 102 -14.35 -15.31 -5.65
N SER A 103 -15.10 -14.22 -5.48
CA SER A 103 -14.71 -13.12 -4.58
C SER A 103 -14.51 -13.60 -3.14
N ALA A 104 -15.40 -14.48 -2.64
CA ALA A 104 -15.26 -15.06 -1.31
C ALA A 104 -13.98 -15.91 -1.20
N ALA A 105 -13.62 -16.67 -2.24
CA ALA A 105 -12.37 -17.44 -2.26
C ALA A 105 -11.13 -16.55 -2.25
N TYR A 106 -11.13 -15.43 -2.99
CA TYR A 106 -10.05 -14.43 -2.90
C TYR A 106 -9.97 -13.77 -1.53
N ALA A 107 -11.12 -13.42 -0.95
CA ALA A 107 -11.16 -12.85 0.40
C ALA A 107 -10.62 -13.84 1.44
N GLU A 108 -10.96 -15.13 1.35
CA GLU A 108 -10.39 -16.17 2.21
C GLU A 108 -8.89 -16.31 2.04
N ALA A 109 -8.40 -16.36 0.81
CA ALA A 109 -6.98 -16.56 0.52
C ALA A 109 -6.08 -15.49 1.14
N PHE A 110 -6.52 -14.22 1.15
CA PHE A 110 -5.69 -13.08 1.57
C PHE A 110 -6.12 -12.46 2.91
N LEU A 111 -7.37 -12.62 3.32
CA LEU A 111 -7.90 -12.05 4.56
C LEU A 111 -8.39 -13.13 5.55
N GLY A 112 -8.20 -14.41 5.24
CA GLY A 112 -8.37 -15.54 6.15
C GLY A 112 -7.13 -15.78 7.00
N ASP A 113 -6.86 -17.05 7.30
CA ASP A 113 -5.77 -17.49 8.21
C ASP A 113 -4.72 -18.38 7.51
N GLY A 114 -4.76 -18.46 6.15
CA GLY A 114 -3.83 -19.27 5.35
C GLY A 114 -2.43 -18.66 5.20
N ASP A 115 -1.59 -19.33 4.41
CA ASP A 115 -0.19 -18.93 4.19
C ASP A 115 -0.04 -17.53 3.58
N PHE A 116 -1.03 -17.09 2.78
CA PHE A 116 -1.06 -15.78 2.14
C PHE A 116 -1.84 -14.73 2.92
N ALA A 117 -2.30 -15.02 4.13
CA ALA A 117 -3.06 -14.10 4.97
C ALA A 117 -2.31 -12.79 5.19
N CYS A 118 -2.98 -11.68 4.95
CA CYS A 118 -2.52 -10.31 5.17
C CYS A 118 -3.50 -9.54 6.05
N ASP A 119 -3.05 -8.41 6.59
CA ASP A 119 -3.92 -7.51 7.36
C ASP A 119 -4.87 -6.74 6.44
N ALA A 120 -4.46 -6.46 5.20
CA ALA A 120 -5.28 -5.79 4.19
C ALA A 120 -4.99 -6.28 2.77
N ILE A 121 -5.87 -5.93 1.82
CA ILE A 121 -5.74 -6.26 0.40
C ILE A 121 -6.14 -5.08 -0.49
N THR A 122 -5.52 -4.94 -1.66
CA THR A 122 -6.01 -4.05 -2.73
C THR A 122 -7.04 -4.77 -3.60
N ILE A 123 -8.16 -4.10 -3.92
CA ILE A 123 -9.28 -4.66 -4.70
C ILE A 123 -9.72 -3.72 -5.81
N ASN A 124 -10.27 -4.31 -6.89
CA ASN A 124 -10.79 -3.57 -8.03
C ASN A 124 -12.32 -3.44 -7.92
N PRO A 125 -12.88 -2.21 -7.94
CA PRO A 125 -14.31 -1.98 -7.75
C PRO A 125 -15.16 -2.16 -9.02
N TYR A 126 -14.57 -2.44 -10.17
CA TYR A 126 -15.23 -2.36 -11.47
C TYR A 126 -16.50 -3.21 -11.59
N LEU A 127 -16.57 -4.32 -10.86
CA LEU A 127 -17.74 -5.23 -10.87
C LEU A 127 -18.86 -4.82 -9.89
N GLY A 128 -18.69 -3.76 -9.12
CA GLY A 128 -19.74 -3.23 -8.26
C GLY A 128 -19.78 -3.80 -6.82
N SER A 129 -20.80 -3.39 -6.06
CA SER A 129 -20.86 -3.60 -4.61
C SER A 129 -21.03 -5.06 -4.20
N ASP A 130 -21.78 -5.85 -4.96
CA ASP A 130 -21.96 -7.29 -4.69
C ASP A 130 -20.66 -8.08 -4.84
N ALA A 131 -19.81 -7.66 -5.80
CA ALA A 131 -18.48 -8.22 -5.99
C ALA A 131 -17.53 -7.93 -4.82
N LEU A 132 -17.68 -6.77 -4.18
CA LEU A 132 -16.87 -6.36 -3.04
C LEU A 132 -17.40 -6.87 -1.69
N ALA A 133 -18.67 -7.23 -1.60
CA ALA A 133 -19.32 -7.65 -0.36
C ALA A 133 -18.54 -8.74 0.42
N PRO A 134 -17.97 -9.80 -0.19
CA PRO A 134 -17.19 -10.79 0.53
C PRO A 134 -15.91 -10.22 1.18
N PHE A 135 -15.28 -9.22 0.57
CA PHE A 135 -14.11 -8.53 1.15
C PHE A 135 -14.55 -7.60 2.28
N VAL A 136 -15.63 -6.82 2.10
CA VAL A 136 -16.19 -5.93 3.14
C VAL A 136 -16.61 -6.73 4.37
N ALA A 137 -17.14 -7.95 4.19
CA ALA A 137 -17.47 -8.83 5.31
C ALA A 137 -16.25 -9.14 6.21
N ARG A 138 -15.02 -9.18 5.66
CA ARG A 138 -13.78 -9.42 6.41
C ARG A 138 -13.34 -8.23 7.26
N VAL A 139 -13.85 -7.03 6.99
CA VAL A 139 -13.62 -5.85 7.82
C VAL A 139 -14.10 -6.08 9.25
N ARG A 140 -15.23 -6.78 9.43
CA ARG A 140 -15.76 -7.16 10.75
C ARG A 140 -14.83 -8.08 11.55
N SER A 141 -13.92 -8.77 10.86
CA SER A 141 -12.87 -9.60 11.47
C SER A 141 -11.54 -8.86 11.66
N GLY A 142 -11.55 -7.51 11.60
CA GLY A 142 -10.38 -6.67 11.82
C GLY A 142 -9.44 -6.56 10.61
N ARG A 143 -9.90 -6.87 9.39
CA ARG A 143 -9.12 -6.76 8.15
C ARG A 143 -9.35 -5.43 7.45
N GLY A 144 -8.39 -5.01 6.60
CA GLY A 144 -8.46 -3.78 5.85
C GLY A 144 -8.59 -3.98 4.33
N LEU A 145 -9.14 -2.99 3.64
CA LEU A 145 -9.29 -2.95 2.19
C LEU A 145 -8.70 -1.68 1.62
N PHE A 146 -8.13 -1.75 0.42
CA PHE A 146 -7.75 -0.60 -0.38
C PHE A 146 -8.36 -0.73 -1.78
N VAL A 147 -9.39 0.04 -2.04
CA VAL A 147 -10.12 0.04 -3.32
C VAL A 147 -9.39 0.93 -4.33
N LEU A 148 -9.20 0.48 -5.57
CA LEU A 148 -8.67 1.30 -6.64
C LEU A 148 -9.67 2.42 -6.98
N VAL A 149 -9.24 3.69 -6.83
CA VAL A 149 -10.08 4.86 -7.10
C VAL A 149 -9.46 5.73 -8.19
N LYS A 150 -8.28 6.32 -7.96
CA LYS A 150 -7.55 7.09 -8.97
C LYS A 150 -6.10 6.64 -9.01
N THR A 151 -5.72 5.97 -10.08
CA THR A 151 -4.40 5.35 -10.20
C THR A 151 -3.39 6.29 -10.85
N SER A 152 -2.09 6.00 -10.70
CA SER A 152 -0.98 6.87 -11.10
C SER A 152 -0.49 6.66 -12.53
N ASN A 153 -1.00 5.65 -13.25
CA ASN A 153 -0.55 5.33 -14.61
C ASN A 153 -1.07 6.36 -15.63
N PRO A 154 -0.34 6.62 -16.73
CA PRO A 154 -0.70 7.63 -17.72
C PRO A 154 -2.09 7.45 -18.33
N SER A 155 -2.49 6.22 -18.63
CA SER A 155 -3.80 5.90 -19.23
C SER A 155 -4.95 5.85 -18.22
N SER A 156 -4.74 6.23 -16.97
CA SER A 156 -5.80 6.19 -15.93
C SER A 156 -7.03 7.02 -16.31
N GLY A 157 -6.84 8.09 -17.09
CA GLY A 157 -7.92 8.96 -17.53
C GLY A 157 -8.88 8.33 -18.54
N GLU A 158 -8.49 7.27 -19.26
CA GLU A 158 -9.34 6.63 -20.26
C GLU A 158 -10.70 6.17 -19.70
N PHE A 159 -10.72 5.71 -18.45
CA PHE A 159 -11.94 5.29 -17.76
C PHE A 159 -12.23 6.14 -16.52
N GLN A 160 -11.21 6.42 -15.72
CA GLN A 160 -11.41 7.04 -14.42
C GLN A 160 -11.87 8.51 -14.53
N ASP A 161 -11.50 9.22 -15.60
CA ASP A 161 -11.91 10.60 -15.86
C ASP A 161 -13.15 10.71 -16.79
N LEU A 162 -13.76 9.57 -17.18
CA LEU A 162 -15.03 9.61 -17.90
C LEU A 162 -16.09 10.31 -17.06
N GLU A 163 -16.85 11.20 -17.70
CA GLU A 163 -17.98 11.90 -17.10
C GLU A 163 -19.11 10.91 -16.77
N ALA A 164 -19.28 10.63 -15.48
CA ALA A 164 -20.53 10.07 -14.95
C ALA A 164 -21.50 11.24 -14.68
N PRO A 165 -22.80 11.03 -14.41
CA PRO A 165 -23.71 12.14 -14.16
C PRO A 165 -23.15 13.10 -13.10
N HIS A 166 -22.83 14.32 -13.57
CA HIS A 166 -22.34 15.47 -12.76
C HIS A 166 -20.94 15.39 -12.16
N ARG A 167 -20.12 14.37 -12.46
CA ARG A 167 -18.76 14.19 -11.90
C ARG A 167 -17.95 13.13 -12.66
N PRO A 168 -16.61 13.12 -12.56
CA PRO A 168 -15.80 12.03 -13.12
C PRO A 168 -16.07 10.69 -12.39
N LEU A 169 -15.89 9.58 -13.13
CA LEU A 169 -16.16 8.23 -12.63
C LEU A 169 -15.39 7.91 -11.33
N TRP A 170 -14.14 8.35 -11.22
CA TRP A 170 -13.35 8.08 -10.02
C TRP A 170 -13.95 8.73 -8.75
N GLU A 171 -14.62 9.89 -8.85
CA GLU A 171 -15.32 10.50 -7.72
C GLU A 171 -16.54 9.69 -7.30
N ALA A 172 -17.28 9.14 -8.28
CA ALA A 172 -18.39 8.24 -7.99
C ALA A 172 -17.92 6.96 -7.28
N VAL A 173 -16.75 6.43 -7.67
CA VAL A 173 -16.12 5.30 -6.96
C VAL A 173 -15.70 5.70 -5.55
N ALA A 174 -15.08 6.88 -5.37
CA ALA A 174 -14.69 7.38 -4.04
C ALA A 174 -15.88 7.46 -3.07
N GLU A 175 -17.02 7.99 -3.51
CA GLU A 175 -18.23 8.04 -2.68
C GLU A 175 -18.74 6.65 -2.29
N ARG A 176 -18.65 5.65 -3.20
CA ARG A 176 -18.99 4.27 -2.86
C ARG A 176 -18.05 3.71 -1.80
N VAL A 177 -16.73 3.99 -1.92
CA VAL A 177 -15.73 3.58 -0.92
C VAL A 177 -16.07 4.18 0.45
N HIS A 178 -16.40 5.47 0.50
CA HIS A 178 -16.86 6.11 1.74
C HIS A 178 -18.09 5.40 2.32
N GLY A 179 -19.10 5.13 1.49
CA GLY A 179 -20.31 4.43 1.92
C GLY A 179 -20.05 3.00 2.44
N TRP A 180 -19.12 2.26 1.83
CA TRP A 180 -18.76 0.91 2.32
C TRP A 180 -17.97 0.95 3.64
N GLY A 181 -17.32 2.07 3.95
CA GLY A 181 -16.49 2.24 5.13
C GLY A 181 -17.15 2.93 6.31
N SER A 182 -18.25 3.67 6.09
CA SER A 182 -18.85 4.58 7.10
C SER A 182 -19.28 3.89 8.40
N ASP A 183 -19.75 2.64 8.33
CA ASP A 183 -20.19 1.88 9.50
C ASP A 183 -19.03 1.30 10.34
N PHE A 184 -17.78 1.46 9.88
CA PHE A 184 -16.59 0.86 10.48
C PHE A 184 -15.57 1.89 10.98
N ILE A 185 -15.96 3.15 11.14
CA ILE A 185 -15.07 4.19 11.67
C ILE A 185 -14.76 3.87 13.14
N GLY A 186 -13.47 3.64 13.41
CA GLY A 186 -12.96 3.30 14.74
C GLY A 186 -12.60 4.52 15.59
N ALA A 187 -11.97 4.26 16.74
CA ALA A 187 -11.58 5.29 17.73
C ALA A 187 -10.59 6.33 17.17
N GLU A 188 -9.80 5.96 16.18
CA GLU A 188 -8.85 6.88 15.50
C GLU A 188 -9.55 7.80 14.47
N GLY A 189 -10.87 7.74 14.35
CA GLY A 189 -11.63 8.44 13.30
C GLY A 189 -11.25 7.99 11.89
N LEU A 190 -10.81 6.75 11.75
CA LEU A 190 -10.43 6.12 10.48
C LEU A 190 -11.22 4.83 10.27
N THR A 191 -11.53 4.55 9.00
CA THR A 191 -12.17 3.30 8.56
C THR A 191 -11.15 2.35 7.94
N PRO A 192 -11.29 1.03 8.13
CA PRO A 192 -10.46 0.02 7.46
C PRO A 192 -10.75 -0.12 5.94
N VAL A 193 -11.76 0.57 5.42
CA VAL A 193 -12.03 0.64 3.96
C VAL A 193 -11.36 1.87 3.39
N GLY A 194 -10.17 1.68 2.86
CA GLY A 194 -9.33 2.71 2.28
C GLY A 194 -9.41 2.76 0.75
N ALA A 195 -8.63 3.67 0.18
CA ALA A 195 -8.56 3.90 -1.26
C ALA A 195 -7.12 3.93 -1.76
N VAL A 196 -6.89 3.56 -3.03
CA VAL A 196 -5.64 3.81 -3.74
C VAL A 196 -5.80 5.08 -4.56
N ILE A 197 -4.97 6.10 -4.25
CA ILE A 197 -4.94 7.40 -4.94
C ILE A 197 -3.47 7.71 -5.28
N GLY A 198 -3.18 7.83 -6.58
CA GLY A 198 -1.82 8.14 -7.05
C GLY A 198 -1.34 9.53 -6.66
N ALA A 199 -0.07 9.66 -6.28
CA ALA A 199 0.57 10.94 -5.94
C ALA A 199 0.79 11.86 -7.16
N THR A 200 0.75 11.33 -8.39
CA THR A 200 1.08 12.08 -9.62
C THR A 200 0.09 13.19 -9.98
N TYR A 201 -1.06 13.25 -9.30
CA TYR A 201 -2.12 14.24 -9.54
C TYR A 201 -2.56 14.90 -8.22
N PRO A 202 -1.81 15.89 -7.69
CA PRO A 202 -2.09 16.50 -6.37
C PRO A 202 -3.48 17.13 -6.23
N ALA A 203 -4.06 17.65 -7.31
CA ALA A 203 -5.42 18.19 -7.31
C ALA A 203 -6.46 17.08 -7.06
N HIS A 204 -6.32 15.92 -7.73
CA HIS A 204 -7.17 14.77 -7.49
C HIS A 204 -6.98 14.20 -6.09
N ALA A 205 -5.74 14.20 -5.57
CA ALA A 205 -5.44 13.76 -4.21
C ALA A 205 -6.14 14.63 -3.14
N ARG A 206 -6.15 15.96 -3.30
CA ARG A 206 -6.92 16.89 -2.43
C ARG A 206 -8.41 16.58 -2.49
N ARG A 207 -8.96 16.51 -3.70
CA ARG A 207 -10.37 16.20 -3.90
C ARG A 207 -10.76 14.83 -3.33
N ALA A 208 -9.91 13.83 -3.49
CA ALA A 208 -10.11 12.49 -2.92
C ALA A 208 -10.17 12.54 -1.38
N ARG A 209 -9.32 13.34 -0.70
CA ARG A 209 -9.39 13.50 0.75
C ARG A 209 -10.70 14.14 1.21
N GLU A 210 -11.25 15.08 0.44
CA GLU A 210 -12.58 15.68 0.73
C GLU A 210 -13.70 14.64 0.66
N LEU A 211 -13.66 13.76 -0.33
CA LEU A 211 -14.65 12.68 -0.53
C LEU A 211 -14.48 11.50 0.44
N LEU A 212 -13.28 11.33 0.97
CA LEU A 212 -12.86 10.20 1.80
C LEU A 212 -12.25 10.69 3.13
N PRO A 213 -12.98 11.47 3.96
CA PRO A 213 -12.42 12.13 5.14
C PRO A 213 -11.85 11.12 6.15
N ASP A 214 -12.47 9.95 6.27
CA ASP A 214 -12.16 8.94 7.28
C ASP A 214 -11.38 7.74 6.73
N SER A 215 -11.11 7.69 5.41
CA SER A 215 -10.41 6.57 4.79
C SER A 215 -8.88 6.71 4.90
N ILE A 216 -8.20 5.58 5.07
CA ILE A 216 -6.76 5.51 4.86
C ILE A 216 -6.49 5.48 3.36
N ILE A 217 -5.66 6.40 2.87
CA ILE A 217 -5.30 6.47 1.45
C ILE A 217 -3.91 5.87 1.25
N LEU A 218 -3.85 4.82 0.43
CA LEU A 218 -2.62 4.23 -0.07
C LEU A 218 -2.15 5.03 -1.28
N VAL A 219 -0.97 5.65 -1.16
CA VAL A 219 -0.41 6.58 -2.12
C VAL A 219 0.77 5.95 -2.86
N PRO A 220 0.57 5.37 -4.05
CA PRO A 220 1.67 4.98 -4.94
C PRO A 220 2.22 6.17 -5.72
N GLY A 221 3.46 6.06 -6.20
CA GLY A 221 4.06 7.01 -7.14
C GLY A 221 5.21 7.84 -6.58
N TYR A 222 5.47 7.81 -5.27
CA TYR A 222 6.61 8.48 -4.65
C TYR A 222 7.95 8.06 -5.27
N GLY A 223 8.77 9.02 -5.63
CA GLY A 223 10.10 8.87 -6.20
C GLY A 223 10.11 8.23 -7.58
N ALA A 224 9.83 6.95 -7.68
CA ALA A 224 10.01 6.16 -8.92
C ALA A 224 9.08 6.53 -10.09
N GLN A 225 7.96 7.20 -9.82
CA GLN A 225 7.01 7.72 -10.82
C GLN A 225 7.01 9.25 -10.88
N GLY A 226 7.99 9.91 -10.24
CA GLY A 226 8.22 11.34 -10.31
C GLY A 226 7.45 12.19 -9.29
N ALA A 227 6.62 11.60 -8.42
CA ALA A 227 5.95 12.36 -7.36
C ALA A 227 6.93 12.72 -6.24
N SER A 228 6.88 13.96 -5.78
CA SER A 228 7.66 14.46 -4.64
C SER A 228 7.08 14.00 -3.29
N ALA A 229 7.78 14.30 -2.21
CA ALA A 229 7.26 14.09 -0.86
C ALA A 229 6.02 14.96 -0.61
N GLU A 230 6.07 16.23 -1.05
CA GLU A 230 4.96 17.17 -0.93
C GLU A 230 3.70 16.69 -1.64
N ASP A 231 3.83 16.13 -2.85
CA ASP A 231 2.70 15.55 -3.59
C ASP A 231 2.13 14.33 -2.86
N SER A 232 3.01 13.53 -2.26
CA SER A 232 2.65 12.25 -1.62
C SER A 232 1.93 12.41 -0.28
N ILE A 233 2.15 13.54 0.43
CA ILE A 233 1.49 13.79 1.74
C ILE A 233 0.20 14.59 1.64
N VAL A 234 -0.23 14.94 0.44
CA VAL A 234 -1.45 15.76 0.21
C VAL A 234 -2.66 15.13 0.90
N THR A 235 -2.78 13.80 0.82
CA THR A 235 -3.89 13.03 1.39
C THR A 235 -3.79 12.78 2.89
N ALA A 236 -2.67 13.10 3.55
CA ALA A 236 -2.55 12.98 5.00
C ALA A 236 -3.47 14.00 5.72
N ARG A 237 -4.03 13.61 6.87
CA ARG A 237 -4.78 14.49 7.77
C ARG A 237 -3.84 15.45 8.52
N ALA A 238 -4.38 16.37 9.29
CA ALA A 238 -3.60 17.33 10.08
C ALA A 238 -2.70 16.65 11.14
N ASP A 239 -3.14 15.51 11.66
CA ASP A 239 -2.41 14.66 12.60
C ASP A 239 -1.36 13.74 11.91
N GLY A 240 -1.18 13.84 10.60
CA GLY A 240 -0.28 13.02 9.79
C GLY A 240 -0.80 11.62 9.49
N LEU A 241 -1.94 11.23 10.06
CA LEU A 241 -2.57 9.94 9.79
C LEU A 241 -3.43 9.98 8.52
N GLY A 242 -4.09 8.86 8.21
CA GLY A 242 -5.00 8.75 7.07
C GLY A 242 -4.30 8.61 5.71
N ALA A 243 -2.97 8.59 5.66
CA ALA A 243 -2.19 8.32 4.46
C ALA A 243 -1.07 7.31 4.75
N ILE A 244 -0.77 6.47 3.76
CA ILE A 244 0.42 5.61 3.71
C ILE A 244 1.07 5.75 2.34
N VAL A 245 2.36 6.11 2.32
CA VAL A 245 3.11 6.41 1.10
C VAL A 245 4.00 5.23 0.73
N ASN A 246 3.76 4.66 -0.46
CA ASN A 246 4.48 3.47 -0.91
C ASN A 246 5.71 3.80 -1.75
N ALA A 247 6.84 3.25 -1.38
CA ALA A 247 8.05 3.17 -2.21
C ALA A 247 8.49 1.71 -2.37
N SER A 248 8.84 1.31 -3.59
CA SER A 248 9.31 -0.03 -3.91
C SER A 248 10.75 0.00 -4.43
N ARG A 249 10.97 0.41 -5.68
CA ARG A 249 12.27 0.37 -6.36
C ARG A 249 13.35 1.16 -5.64
N SER A 250 13.04 2.34 -5.12
CA SER A 250 13.98 3.20 -4.42
C SER A 250 14.49 2.62 -3.10
N LEU A 251 13.74 1.70 -2.50
CA LEU A 251 14.11 0.99 -1.29
C LEU A 251 14.73 -0.37 -1.61
N MET A 252 14.03 -1.22 -2.36
CA MET A 252 14.50 -2.59 -2.64
C MET A 252 15.82 -2.65 -3.42
N TYR A 253 16.04 -1.68 -4.31
CA TYR A 253 17.22 -1.63 -5.17
C TYR A 253 18.15 -0.45 -4.86
N ALA A 254 18.07 0.10 -3.64
CA ALA A 254 18.96 1.16 -3.18
C ALA A 254 20.44 0.77 -3.25
N TYR A 255 20.75 -0.52 -3.06
CA TYR A 255 22.10 -1.07 -3.11
C TYR A 255 22.81 -0.85 -4.46
N LEU A 256 22.07 -0.70 -5.55
CA LEU A 256 22.64 -0.42 -6.88
C LEU A 256 23.30 0.96 -6.97
N LYS A 257 23.02 1.84 -6.02
CA LYS A 257 23.58 3.20 -5.91
C LYS A 257 24.49 3.36 -4.69
N SER A 258 24.60 2.34 -3.84
CA SER A 258 25.44 2.36 -2.66
C SER A 258 26.87 1.91 -2.99
N SER A 259 27.84 2.41 -2.25
CA SER A 259 29.26 2.09 -2.43
C SER A 259 29.62 0.67 -1.97
N ASP A 260 28.87 0.13 -1.01
CA ASP A 260 29.09 -1.20 -0.42
C ASP A 260 28.33 -2.32 -1.14
N GLY A 261 27.31 -1.95 -1.94
CA GLY A 261 26.47 -2.90 -2.69
C GLY A 261 25.65 -3.87 -1.82
N VAL A 262 25.51 -3.60 -0.52
CA VAL A 262 24.78 -4.45 0.43
C VAL A 262 23.30 -4.09 0.46
N PRO A 263 22.40 -5.02 0.06
CA PRO A 263 20.96 -4.71 -0.06
C PRO A 263 20.35 -4.17 1.24
N GLY A 264 20.58 -4.83 2.38
CA GLY A 264 19.99 -4.44 3.66
C GLY A 264 20.47 -3.06 4.12
N THR A 265 21.80 -2.80 4.13
CA THR A 265 22.36 -1.51 4.56
C THR A 265 21.82 -0.35 3.72
N ALA A 266 21.81 -0.51 2.40
CA ALA A 266 21.34 0.51 1.48
C ALA A 266 19.83 0.75 1.63
N ALA A 267 19.03 -0.31 1.81
CA ALA A 267 17.59 -0.21 2.01
C ALA A 267 17.24 0.51 3.32
N ALA A 268 17.94 0.23 4.43
CA ALA A 268 17.77 0.92 5.71
C ALA A 268 18.01 2.43 5.58
N ALA A 269 19.13 2.81 4.95
CA ALA A 269 19.47 4.22 4.72
C ALA A 269 18.43 4.93 3.84
N ALA A 270 17.96 4.27 2.77
CA ALA A 270 16.93 4.81 1.89
C ALA A 270 15.56 4.95 2.59
N ALA A 271 15.17 3.97 3.43
CA ALA A 271 13.92 4.02 4.19
C ALA A 271 13.96 5.13 5.26
N LEU A 272 15.07 5.30 5.94
CA LEU A 272 15.29 6.42 6.88
C LEU A 272 15.16 7.77 6.14
N ALA A 273 15.85 7.94 5.02
CA ALA A 273 15.79 9.16 4.22
C ALA A 273 14.37 9.48 3.75
N MET A 274 13.64 8.48 3.26
CA MET A 274 12.23 8.62 2.87
C MET A 274 11.35 9.07 4.05
N ARG A 275 11.48 8.44 5.22
CA ARG A 275 10.74 8.83 6.43
C ARG A 275 10.99 10.29 6.79
N GLU A 276 12.25 10.71 6.80
CA GLU A 276 12.63 12.08 7.16
C GLU A 276 12.14 13.11 6.14
N GLU A 277 12.17 12.77 4.85
CA GLU A 277 11.69 13.63 3.76
C GLU A 277 10.17 13.82 3.86
N LEU A 278 9.41 12.73 4.02
CA LEU A 278 7.96 12.80 4.21
C LEU A 278 7.58 13.57 5.48
N ASN A 279 8.31 13.40 6.57
CA ASN A 279 8.07 14.16 7.81
C ASN A 279 8.40 15.65 7.67
N ARG A 280 9.42 16.02 6.89
CA ARG A 280 9.69 17.43 6.55
C ARG A 280 8.55 18.02 5.71
N ALA A 281 8.08 17.28 4.70
CA ALA A 281 6.96 17.71 3.86
C ALA A 281 5.67 17.89 4.68
N LEU A 282 5.35 16.98 5.61
CA LEU A 282 4.21 17.12 6.53
C LEU A 282 4.30 18.42 7.33
N ARG A 283 5.44 18.68 7.98
CA ARG A 283 5.63 19.93 8.76
C ARG A 283 5.53 21.18 7.90
N ALA A 284 6.11 21.16 6.70
CA ALA A 284 6.04 22.29 5.76
C ALA A 284 4.59 22.57 5.30
N ALA A 285 3.75 21.53 5.23
CA ALA A 285 2.33 21.63 4.93
C ALA A 285 1.45 21.97 6.16
N GLY A 286 2.03 22.27 7.33
CA GLY A 286 1.30 22.55 8.57
C GLY A 286 0.64 21.32 9.20
N LYS A 287 1.07 20.11 8.84
CA LYS A 287 0.61 18.84 9.40
C LYS A 287 1.63 18.29 10.40
N SER A 288 1.16 17.59 11.43
CA SER A 288 2.06 16.88 12.35
C SER A 288 2.50 15.55 11.75
N PRO A 289 3.78 15.13 11.83
CA PRO A 289 4.11 13.71 11.66
C PRO A 289 3.37 12.86 12.68
N PRO A 290 3.10 11.57 12.40
CA PRO A 290 2.43 10.68 13.35
C PRO A 290 3.22 10.57 14.68
N THR A 291 2.54 10.84 15.82
CA THR A 291 3.10 10.80 17.19
C THR A 291 2.19 10.05 18.14
#